data_c2056adb6cf50e322d89ce4e30e6d249
#
_entry.id   c2056adb6cf50e322d89ce4e30e6d249
#
_cell.length_a   1.000
_cell.length_b   1.000
_cell.length_c   1.000
_cell.angle_alpha   90.00
_cell.angle_beta   90.00
_cell.angle_gamma   90.00
#
_symmetry.space_group_name_H-M   'P 1'
#
loop_
_entity.id
_entity.type
_entity.pdbx_description
1 polymer ?
#
loop_
_entity_poly.entity_id
_entity_poly.type
_entity_poly.pdbx_seq_one_letter_code
_entity_poly.pdbx_strand_id
1 'polypeptide(L)'
;FNTLTNHKRVLIVCSTWGEGEMPDNAEELWKSASDDAAPKLNNTNYSVLSLGDSSYDLFCQSGKDWDIRFDELGANRLVTRVDCDVDYETLAKEWTFNALTSMAAVDETGNFHESKLNLIKQFVSGTDTVGASDDDGFSIPSLSSKKLQVEVSIFRYDPQTNSTGKDTWLCSLPGNMSVLEVLRSIKSTHDGTLTFRDGVAEDPNTAISINGRLILPGTICLDSIY
;
A
#
# COMPACT_ATOMS: atom_id res chain seq x y z
N PHE A 1 17.84 9.15 14.50
CA PHE A 1 18.42 8.33 13.41
C PHE A 1 18.93 6.98 13.92
N ASN A 2 19.53 6.89 15.11
CA ASN A 2 20.09 5.64 15.65
C ASN A 2 19.11 4.46 15.72
N THR A 3 17.82 4.70 15.83
CA THR A 3 16.79 3.65 15.81
C THR A 3 16.66 2.95 14.46
N LEU A 4 17.07 3.61 13.37
CA LEU A 4 16.99 3.03 12.02
C LEU A 4 17.85 1.78 11.84
N THR A 5 18.94 1.63 12.60
CA THR A 5 19.79 0.43 12.57
C THR A 5 19.06 -0.87 12.92
N ASN A 6 17.93 -0.75 13.63
CA ASN A 6 17.10 -1.89 14.02
C ASN A 6 16.07 -2.29 12.95
N HIS A 7 15.89 -1.44 11.92
CA HIS A 7 14.91 -1.67 10.88
C HIS A 7 15.56 -2.31 9.65
N LYS A 8 14.94 -3.40 9.18
CA LYS A 8 15.40 -4.14 7.99
C LYS A 8 14.85 -3.58 6.69
N ARG A 9 13.80 -2.77 6.78
CA ARG A 9 13.07 -2.21 5.65
C ARG A 9 12.76 -0.76 5.93
N VAL A 10 13.16 0.14 5.04
CA VAL A 10 12.94 1.58 5.15
C VAL A 10 12.45 2.12 3.81
N LEU A 11 11.32 2.78 3.82
CA LEU A 11 10.83 3.55 2.68
C LEU A 11 10.91 5.04 3.02
N ILE A 12 11.51 5.79 2.12
CA ILE A 12 11.68 7.23 2.27
C ILE A 12 10.82 7.90 1.22
N VAL A 13 9.91 8.79 1.68
CA VAL A 13 9.14 9.69 0.82
C VAL A 13 9.44 11.10 1.29
N CYS A 14 10.09 11.89 0.43
CA CYS A 14 10.58 13.20 0.81
C CYS A 14 10.31 14.23 -0.28
N SER A 15 9.73 15.36 0.12
CA SER A 15 9.60 16.54 -0.73
C SER A 15 10.85 17.41 -0.64
N THR A 16 11.10 18.20 -1.69
CA THR A 16 12.16 19.20 -1.71
C THR A 16 11.58 20.58 -1.51
N TRP A 17 12.19 21.38 -0.64
CA TRP A 17 11.77 22.74 -0.34
C TRP A 17 12.85 23.75 -0.73
N GLY A 18 12.41 24.99 -0.93
CA GLY A 18 13.29 26.14 -1.18
C GLY A 18 14.36 25.89 -2.25
N GLU A 19 15.59 26.11 -1.90
CA GLU A 19 16.78 25.90 -2.75
C GLU A 19 17.36 24.48 -2.62
N GLY A 20 16.50 23.46 -2.52
CA GLY A 20 16.91 22.05 -2.43
C GLY A 20 16.94 21.50 -1.02
N GLU A 21 16.36 22.21 -0.04
CA GLU A 21 16.45 21.85 1.37
C GLU A 21 15.46 20.73 1.73
N MET A 22 15.76 20.08 2.86
CA MET A 22 14.84 19.13 3.48
C MET A 22 13.60 19.86 4.00
N PRO A 23 12.41 19.23 3.97
CA PRO A 23 11.24 19.80 4.63
C PRO A 23 11.44 19.84 6.15
N ASP A 24 10.82 20.81 6.83
CA ASP A 24 10.98 21.08 8.26
C ASP A 24 10.88 19.81 9.13
N ASN A 25 9.96 18.91 8.79
CA ASN A 25 9.75 17.65 9.52
C ASN A 25 10.84 16.60 9.28
N ALA A 26 11.70 16.77 8.29
CA ALA A 26 12.83 15.88 7.99
C ALA A 26 14.19 16.47 8.39
N GLU A 27 14.27 17.77 8.69
CA GLU A 27 15.52 18.48 8.92
C GLU A 27 16.36 17.88 10.07
N GLU A 28 15.75 17.60 11.21
CA GLU A 28 16.48 17.01 12.35
C GLU A 28 16.97 15.58 12.07
N LEU A 29 16.13 14.79 11.35
CA LEU A 29 16.50 13.45 10.96
C LEU A 29 17.65 13.47 9.95
N TRP A 30 17.59 14.38 8.97
CA TRP A 30 18.65 14.61 8.00
C TRP A 30 19.97 15.04 8.66
N LYS A 31 19.91 15.96 9.58
CA LYS A 31 21.08 16.43 10.37
C LYS A 31 21.78 15.28 11.07
N SER A 32 21.00 14.35 11.63
CA SER A 32 21.54 13.15 12.29
C SER A 32 22.06 12.12 11.29
N ALA A 33 21.48 12.05 10.10
CA ALA A 33 21.90 11.11 9.03
C ALA A 33 23.18 11.59 8.33
N SER A 34 23.31 12.90 8.13
CA SER A 34 24.44 13.52 7.43
C SER A 34 25.70 13.65 8.30
N ASP A 35 25.59 13.42 9.61
CA ASP A 35 26.72 13.43 10.52
C ASP A 35 27.75 12.32 10.19
N ASP A 36 29.04 12.63 10.29
CA ASP A 36 30.11 11.65 10.05
C ASP A 36 30.06 10.46 11.02
N ALA A 37 29.50 10.66 12.21
CA ALA A 37 29.31 9.63 13.23
C ALA A 37 27.99 8.84 13.02
N ALA A 38 27.24 9.06 11.95
CA ALA A 38 26.02 8.34 11.68
C ALA A 38 26.28 6.83 11.59
N PRO A 39 25.44 5.98 12.20
CA PRO A 39 25.64 4.54 12.22
C PRO A 39 25.47 3.91 10.84
N LYS A 40 26.24 2.85 10.57
CA LYS A 40 26.10 2.07 9.33
C LYS A 40 24.77 1.31 9.30
N LEU A 41 24.20 1.19 8.10
CA LEU A 41 22.91 0.59 7.82
C LEU A 41 23.03 -0.73 7.01
N ASN A 42 24.10 -1.49 7.20
CA ASN A 42 24.46 -2.66 6.39
C ASN A 42 23.38 -3.74 6.27
N ASN A 43 22.44 -3.79 7.23
CA ASN A 43 21.34 -4.78 7.24
C ASN A 43 19.98 -4.12 6.94
N THR A 44 19.97 -2.93 6.39
CA THR A 44 18.77 -2.17 6.05
C THR A 44 18.58 -2.15 4.54
N ASN A 45 17.39 -2.53 4.10
CA ASN A 45 16.97 -2.39 2.72
C ASN A 45 16.14 -1.13 2.56
N TYR A 46 16.35 -0.37 1.50
CA TYR A 46 15.67 0.90 1.34
C TYR A 46 15.22 1.17 -0.09
N SER A 47 14.32 2.12 -0.24
CA SER A 47 13.95 2.76 -1.49
C SER A 47 13.46 4.18 -1.22
N VAL A 48 13.62 5.08 -2.19
CA VAL A 48 13.29 6.49 -2.07
C VAL A 48 12.28 6.90 -3.14
N LEU A 49 11.23 7.61 -2.75
CA LEU A 49 10.38 8.42 -3.60
C LEU A 49 10.64 9.88 -3.30
N SER A 50 11.10 10.62 -4.28
CA SER A 50 11.35 12.05 -4.16
C SER A 50 10.26 12.84 -4.84
N LEU A 51 9.79 13.90 -4.18
CA LEU A 51 8.77 14.80 -4.71
C LEU A 51 9.39 16.18 -4.89
N GLY A 52 9.13 16.79 -6.03
CA GLY A 52 9.64 18.11 -6.34
C GLY A 52 8.82 18.80 -7.43
N ASP A 53 9.38 19.89 -7.97
CA ASP A 53 8.84 20.62 -9.10
C ASP A 53 10.02 20.93 -10.03
N SER A 54 9.95 20.46 -11.26
CA SER A 54 11.02 20.59 -12.26
C SER A 54 11.22 22.03 -12.77
N SER A 55 10.36 22.97 -12.36
CA SER A 55 10.59 24.40 -12.59
C SER A 55 11.70 24.99 -11.72
N TYR A 56 12.16 24.27 -10.70
CA TYR A 56 13.26 24.66 -9.81
C TYR A 56 14.56 23.94 -10.16
N ASP A 57 15.70 24.65 -10.09
CA ASP A 57 17.02 24.14 -10.46
C ASP A 57 17.43 22.89 -9.65
N LEU A 58 17.03 22.81 -8.38
CA LEU A 58 17.35 21.70 -7.48
C LEU A 58 16.16 20.72 -7.35
N PHE A 59 15.58 20.37 -8.50
CA PHE A 59 14.50 19.40 -8.60
C PHE A 59 14.82 18.10 -7.87
N CYS A 60 13.95 17.71 -6.92
CA CYS A 60 14.05 16.47 -6.15
C CYS A 60 15.36 16.29 -5.35
N GLN A 61 16.03 17.40 -4.98
CA GLN A 61 17.36 17.34 -4.34
C GLN A 61 17.33 16.60 -3.01
N SER A 62 16.34 16.87 -2.15
CA SER A 62 16.23 16.19 -0.84
C SER A 62 16.17 14.66 -0.96
N GLY A 63 15.41 14.14 -1.93
CA GLY A 63 15.34 12.70 -2.15
C GLY A 63 16.63 12.13 -2.75
N LYS A 64 17.34 12.89 -3.58
CA LYS A 64 18.67 12.53 -4.09
C LYS A 64 19.67 12.40 -2.95
N ASP A 65 19.66 13.35 -2.04
CA ASP A 65 20.57 13.39 -0.89
C ASP A 65 20.29 12.19 0.05
N TRP A 66 19.03 11.88 0.33
CA TRP A 66 18.67 10.68 1.10
C TRP A 66 19.14 9.40 0.42
N ASP A 67 18.96 9.27 -0.88
CA ASP A 67 19.34 8.09 -1.64
C ASP A 67 20.86 7.86 -1.63
N ILE A 68 21.63 8.93 -1.85
CA ILE A 68 23.10 8.90 -1.77
C ILE A 68 23.54 8.54 -0.35
N ARG A 69 22.95 9.19 0.65
CA ARG A 69 23.39 9.00 2.04
C ARG A 69 23.13 7.59 2.57
N PHE A 70 21.99 6.99 2.24
CA PHE A 70 21.70 5.60 2.63
C PHE A 70 22.67 4.61 1.98
N ASP A 71 23.02 4.84 0.71
CA ASP A 71 24.05 4.06 0.00
C ASP A 71 25.43 4.17 0.70
N GLU A 72 25.87 5.38 1.03
CA GLU A 72 27.13 5.63 1.77
C GLU A 72 27.15 4.97 3.16
N LEU A 73 26.01 4.88 3.82
CA LEU A 73 25.87 4.21 5.11
C LEU A 73 25.80 2.68 4.96
N GLY A 74 25.85 2.16 3.74
CA GLY A 74 25.88 0.73 3.45
C GLY A 74 24.53 0.04 3.42
N ALA A 75 23.43 0.80 3.32
CA ALA A 75 22.10 0.23 3.10
C ALA A 75 21.94 -0.33 1.69
N ASN A 76 21.13 -1.36 1.54
CA ASN A 76 20.86 -2.01 0.25
C ASN A 76 19.65 -1.38 -0.44
N ARG A 77 19.87 -0.76 -1.61
CA ARG A 77 18.80 -0.18 -2.43
C ARG A 77 18.04 -1.28 -3.17
N LEU A 78 16.78 -1.55 -2.80
CA LEU A 78 15.96 -2.58 -3.47
C LEU A 78 15.29 -2.08 -4.74
N VAL A 79 14.82 -0.85 -4.73
CA VAL A 79 14.16 -0.22 -5.89
C VAL A 79 14.85 1.12 -6.14
N THR A 80 15.15 1.37 -7.40
CA THR A 80 15.73 2.65 -7.83
C THR A 80 14.86 3.81 -7.38
N ARG A 81 15.49 4.90 -6.92
CA ARG A 81 14.77 6.14 -6.58
C ARG A 81 13.93 6.60 -7.77
N VAL A 82 12.75 7.11 -7.47
CA VAL A 82 11.88 7.77 -8.43
C VAL A 82 11.74 9.22 -8.06
N ASP A 83 12.03 10.11 -9.01
CA ASP A 83 11.90 11.56 -8.87
C ASP A 83 10.58 11.96 -9.53
N CYS A 84 9.64 12.47 -8.75
CA CYS A 84 8.31 12.85 -9.18
C CYS A 84 8.19 14.37 -9.29
N ASP A 85 7.66 14.83 -10.40
CA ASP A 85 7.25 16.20 -10.62
C ASP A 85 5.83 16.45 -10.07
N VAL A 86 5.24 17.58 -10.37
CA VAL A 86 3.88 17.99 -9.94
C VAL A 86 2.80 16.93 -10.27
N ASP A 87 2.94 16.24 -11.41
CA ASP A 87 2.06 15.13 -11.84
C ASP A 87 2.58 13.77 -11.31
N TYR A 88 2.68 13.65 -10.01
CA TYR A 88 3.37 12.53 -9.34
C TYR A 88 2.58 11.22 -9.25
N GLU A 89 1.24 11.24 -9.39
CA GLU A 89 0.36 10.14 -8.99
C GLU A 89 0.71 8.81 -9.65
N THR A 90 0.98 8.83 -10.96
CA THR A 90 1.29 7.60 -11.71
C THR A 90 2.63 7.00 -11.27
N LEU A 91 3.69 7.81 -11.25
CA LEU A 91 5.02 7.39 -10.84
C LEU A 91 5.06 6.95 -9.37
N ALA A 92 4.40 7.69 -8.49
CA ALA A 92 4.30 7.35 -7.07
C ALA A 92 3.55 6.02 -6.86
N LYS A 93 2.48 5.76 -7.62
CA LYS A 93 1.74 4.50 -7.57
C LYS A 93 2.60 3.32 -8.02
N GLU A 94 3.31 3.46 -9.14
CA GLU A 94 4.21 2.44 -9.66
C GLU A 94 5.37 2.16 -8.69
N TRP A 95 6.00 3.22 -8.16
CA TRP A 95 7.05 3.08 -7.17
C TRP A 95 6.54 2.38 -5.90
N THR A 96 5.39 2.80 -5.39
CA THR A 96 4.78 2.21 -4.19
C THR A 96 4.58 0.72 -4.37
N PHE A 97 4.00 0.31 -5.51
CA PHE A 97 3.81 -1.11 -5.83
C PHE A 97 5.13 -1.87 -5.85
N ASN A 98 6.13 -1.36 -6.57
CA ASN A 98 7.43 -2.02 -6.70
C ASN A 98 8.20 -2.05 -5.37
N ALA A 99 8.16 -0.96 -4.61
CA ALA A 99 8.83 -0.87 -3.32
C ALA A 99 8.21 -1.82 -2.29
N LEU A 100 6.89 -1.83 -2.15
CA LEU A 100 6.20 -2.71 -1.20
C LEU A 100 6.38 -4.19 -1.55
N THR A 101 6.28 -4.57 -2.82
CA THR A 101 6.50 -5.96 -3.25
C THR A 101 7.94 -6.40 -3.01
N SER A 102 8.92 -5.53 -3.27
CA SER A 102 10.34 -5.82 -3.01
C SER A 102 10.63 -5.92 -1.51
N MET A 103 10.07 -5.01 -0.70
CA MET A 103 10.22 -5.05 0.76
C MET A 103 9.57 -6.30 1.38
N ALA A 104 8.47 -6.81 0.83
CA ALA A 104 7.84 -8.05 1.28
C ALA A 104 8.72 -9.28 1.02
N ALA A 105 9.64 -9.21 0.06
CA ALA A 105 10.61 -10.27 -0.23
C ALA A 105 11.85 -10.25 0.69
N VAL A 106 11.98 -9.28 1.58
CA VAL A 106 13.04 -9.23 2.61
C VAL A 106 12.60 -10.07 3.81
N ASP A 107 13.47 -10.88 4.35
CA ASP A 107 13.20 -11.67 5.57
C ASP A 107 13.43 -10.86 6.86
N GLU A 108 13.22 -11.50 8.01
CA GLU A 108 13.40 -10.87 9.33
C GLU A 108 14.86 -10.54 9.66
N THR A 109 15.80 -11.19 8.98
CA THR A 109 17.24 -10.94 9.15
C THR A 109 17.75 -9.81 8.25
N GLY A 110 16.94 -9.37 7.28
CA GLY A 110 17.27 -8.31 6.33
C GLY A 110 17.78 -8.80 4.98
N ASN A 111 17.74 -10.12 4.72
CA ASN A 111 18.14 -10.67 3.43
C ASN A 111 17.01 -10.54 2.40
N PHE A 112 17.34 -10.09 1.22
CA PHE A 112 16.41 -10.04 0.09
C PHE A 112 16.40 -11.39 -0.66
N HIS A 113 15.20 -11.90 -0.97
CA HIS A 113 14.99 -13.16 -1.68
C HIS A 113 14.27 -12.92 -3.01
N GLU A 114 14.97 -13.06 -4.12
CA GLU A 114 14.42 -12.84 -5.47
C GLU A 114 13.32 -13.86 -5.81
N SER A 115 13.45 -15.10 -5.35
CA SER A 115 12.40 -16.12 -5.52
C SER A 115 11.08 -15.70 -4.88
N LYS A 116 11.14 -15.15 -3.66
CA LYS A 116 9.96 -14.59 -2.99
C LYS A 116 9.36 -13.41 -3.74
N LEU A 117 10.19 -12.52 -4.28
CA LEU A 117 9.71 -11.39 -5.07
C LEU A 117 8.90 -11.87 -6.29
N ASN A 118 9.41 -12.88 -7.00
CA ASN A 118 8.73 -13.43 -8.16
C ASN A 118 7.37 -14.05 -7.79
N LEU A 119 7.31 -14.79 -6.68
CA LEU A 119 6.05 -15.35 -6.17
C LEU A 119 5.05 -14.25 -5.76
N ILE A 120 5.51 -13.21 -5.07
CA ILE A 120 4.67 -12.06 -4.69
C ILE A 120 4.12 -11.36 -5.94
N LYS A 121 4.96 -11.11 -6.95
CA LYS A 121 4.55 -10.49 -8.20
C LYS A 121 3.51 -11.34 -8.96
N GLN A 122 3.69 -12.65 -9.03
CA GLN A 122 2.73 -13.57 -9.64
C GLN A 122 1.39 -13.55 -8.89
N PHE A 123 1.43 -13.58 -7.56
CA PHE A 123 0.26 -13.47 -6.73
C PHE A 123 -0.52 -12.17 -6.97
N VAL A 124 0.16 -11.02 -6.93
CA VAL A 124 -0.48 -9.71 -7.09
C VAL A 124 -0.99 -9.48 -8.53
N SER A 125 -0.35 -10.08 -9.54
CA SER A 125 -0.80 -10.01 -10.94
C SER A 125 -1.96 -10.97 -11.26
N GLY A 126 -2.39 -11.79 -10.29
CA GLY A 126 -3.48 -12.76 -10.50
C GLY A 126 -3.14 -13.91 -11.43
N THR A 127 -1.87 -14.12 -11.75
CA THR A 127 -1.38 -15.25 -12.55
C THR A 127 -1.00 -16.41 -11.61
N ASP A 128 -2.00 -16.97 -10.93
CA ASP A 128 -1.79 -18.13 -10.06
C ASP A 128 -1.41 -19.36 -10.87
N THR A 129 -0.13 -19.68 -10.93
CA THR A 129 0.33 -21.04 -11.16
C THR A 129 0.61 -21.68 -9.81
N VAL A 130 -0.35 -22.44 -9.33
CA VAL A 130 -0.21 -23.30 -8.15
C VAL A 130 0.96 -24.26 -8.39
N GLY A 131 1.98 -24.20 -7.55
CA GLY A 131 2.97 -25.26 -7.41
C GLY A 131 4.39 -24.91 -7.80
N ALA A 132 5.11 -24.19 -6.93
CA ALA A 132 6.53 -24.36 -6.78
C ALA A 132 6.83 -24.39 -5.28
N SER A 133 7.09 -25.57 -4.76
CA SER A 133 7.73 -25.76 -3.47
C SER A 133 9.22 -25.57 -3.70
N ASP A 134 9.76 -24.40 -3.37
CA ASP A 134 11.18 -24.25 -3.21
C ASP A 134 11.60 -24.82 -1.86
N ASP A 135 12.74 -25.46 -1.82
CA ASP A 135 13.31 -26.26 -0.72
C ASP A 135 13.62 -25.44 0.55
N ASP A 136 13.28 -24.14 0.56
CA ASP A 136 13.53 -23.21 1.67
C ASP A 136 12.41 -23.19 2.74
N GLY A 137 11.42 -24.08 2.66
CA GLY A 137 10.36 -24.21 3.67
C GLY A 137 9.44 -22.98 3.81
N PHE A 138 9.55 -22.01 2.92
CA PHE A 138 8.67 -20.86 2.86
C PHE A 138 7.46 -21.19 1.97
N SER A 139 6.38 -21.57 2.59
CA SER A 139 5.07 -21.48 1.94
C SER A 139 4.53 -20.09 2.22
N ILE A 140 4.29 -19.28 1.17
CA ILE A 140 3.33 -18.18 1.30
C ILE A 140 2.05 -18.87 1.76
N PRO A 141 1.47 -18.52 2.92
CA PRO A 141 0.14 -19.00 3.25
C PRO A 141 -0.68 -18.68 2.01
N SER A 142 -1.32 -19.68 1.41
CA SER A 142 -2.16 -19.42 0.26
C SER A 142 -3.21 -18.42 0.70
N LEU A 143 -2.96 -17.15 0.40
CA LEU A 143 -3.95 -16.11 0.40
C LEU A 143 -4.87 -16.32 -0.83
N SER A 144 -5.05 -17.58 -1.25
CA SER A 144 -6.27 -17.95 -1.91
C SER A 144 -7.34 -17.72 -0.84
N SER A 145 -7.74 -16.45 -0.71
CA SER A 145 -8.89 -16.12 0.09
C SER A 145 -9.99 -17.02 -0.47
N LYS A 146 -10.39 -17.99 0.34
CA LYS A 146 -11.46 -18.92 0.01
C LYS A 146 -12.58 -18.06 -0.59
N LYS A 147 -12.86 -18.25 -1.87
CA LYS A 147 -13.97 -17.52 -2.49
C LYS A 147 -15.22 -17.88 -1.74
N LEU A 148 -15.80 -16.90 -1.08
CA LEU A 148 -17.05 -17.05 -0.37
C LEU A 148 -18.18 -16.80 -1.36
N GLN A 149 -19.17 -17.68 -1.36
CA GLN A 149 -20.45 -17.41 -2.01
C GLN A 149 -21.26 -16.56 -1.03
N VAL A 150 -21.40 -15.29 -1.33
CA VAL A 150 -22.03 -14.32 -0.45
C VAL A 150 -23.30 -13.79 -1.09
N GLU A 151 -24.42 -13.88 -0.39
CA GLU A 151 -25.65 -13.20 -0.77
C GLU A 151 -25.64 -11.80 -0.13
N VAL A 152 -25.50 -10.77 -0.98
CA VAL A 152 -25.51 -9.37 -0.55
C VAL A 152 -26.89 -8.78 -0.83
N SER A 153 -27.58 -8.40 0.22
CA SER A 153 -28.90 -7.76 0.13
C SER A 153 -28.81 -6.32 0.62
N ILE A 154 -29.20 -5.37 -0.24
CA ILE A 154 -29.12 -3.92 0.07
C ILE A 154 -30.53 -3.34 0.10
N PHE A 155 -30.84 -2.67 1.20
CA PHE A 155 -32.08 -1.90 1.34
C PHE A 155 -32.03 -0.65 0.45
N ARG A 156 -33.07 -0.44 -0.34
CA ARG A 156 -33.24 0.73 -1.22
C ARG A 156 -34.40 1.57 -0.80
N TYR A 157 -34.24 2.86 -0.89
CA TYR A 157 -35.31 3.83 -0.71
C TYR A 157 -35.34 4.79 -1.90
N ASP A 158 -36.49 4.92 -2.53
CA ASP A 158 -36.72 5.89 -3.60
C ASP A 158 -37.53 7.07 -3.03
N PRO A 159 -36.93 8.25 -2.90
CA PRO A 159 -37.61 9.42 -2.35
C PRO A 159 -38.70 10.00 -3.28
N GLN A 160 -38.65 9.71 -4.60
CA GLN A 160 -39.65 10.22 -5.55
C GLN A 160 -40.96 9.46 -5.46
N THR A 161 -40.89 8.16 -5.29
CA THR A 161 -42.06 7.27 -5.20
C THR A 161 -42.42 6.93 -3.76
N ASN A 162 -41.58 7.34 -2.79
CA ASN A 162 -41.69 6.96 -1.37
C ASN A 162 -41.76 5.43 -1.19
N SER A 163 -41.12 4.69 -2.08
CA SER A 163 -41.12 3.24 -2.05
C SER A 163 -39.83 2.70 -1.44
N THR A 164 -39.94 1.54 -0.81
CA THR A 164 -38.79 0.80 -0.29
C THR A 164 -38.67 -0.52 -1.00
N GLY A 165 -37.47 -0.96 -1.25
CA GLY A 165 -37.16 -2.23 -1.88
C GLY A 165 -35.92 -2.87 -1.28
N LYS A 166 -35.60 -4.07 -1.73
CA LYS A 166 -34.40 -4.79 -1.37
C LYS A 166 -33.85 -5.46 -2.63
N ASP A 167 -32.66 -5.05 -3.03
CA ASP A 167 -31.95 -5.69 -4.11
C ASP A 167 -30.98 -6.72 -3.57
N THR A 168 -30.85 -7.86 -4.24
CA THR A 168 -30.06 -8.99 -3.77
C THR A 168 -29.18 -9.53 -4.89
N TRP A 169 -27.89 -9.70 -4.62
CA TRP A 169 -26.91 -10.27 -5.54
C TRP A 169 -26.21 -11.46 -4.90
N LEU A 170 -26.04 -12.52 -5.67
CA LEU A 170 -25.19 -13.65 -5.28
C LEU A 170 -23.80 -13.43 -5.88
N CYS A 171 -22.82 -13.17 -5.02
CA CYS A 171 -21.46 -12.83 -5.41
C CYS A 171 -20.47 -13.91 -5.00
N SER A 172 -19.48 -14.21 -5.86
CA SER A 172 -18.34 -15.06 -5.52
C SER A 172 -17.14 -14.16 -5.26
N LEU A 173 -16.86 -13.87 -3.99
CA LEU A 173 -15.91 -12.85 -3.57
C LEU A 173 -14.80 -13.42 -2.66
N PRO A 174 -13.58 -12.86 -2.70
CA PRO A 174 -12.53 -13.19 -1.74
C PRO A 174 -12.96 -12.87 -0.29
N GLY A 175 -12.69 -13.76 0.66
CA GLY A 175 -13.07 -13.56 2.06
C GLY A 175 -12.37 -12.38 2.73
N ASN A 176 -11.18 -12.03 2.28
CA ASN A 176 -10.40 -10.88 2.76
C ASN A 176 -10.84 -9.54 2.16
N MET A 177 -11.82 -9.53 1.25
CA MET A 177 -12.35 -8.31 0.67
C MET A 177 -13.12 -7.51 1.74
N SER A 178 -12.85 -6.22 1.86
CA SER A 178 -13.59 -5.34 2.76
C SER A 178 -15.03 -5.12 2.27
N VAL A 179 -15.92 -4.81 3.17
CA VAL A 179 -17.33 -4.51 2.82
C VAL A 179 -17.42 -3.33 1.84
N LEU A 180 -16.54 -2.33 1.98
CA LEU A 180 -16.49 -1.19 1.06
C LEU A 180 -16.10 -1.63 -0.36
N GLU A 181 -15.13 -2.52 -0.50
CA GLU A 181 -14.74 -3.09 -1.79
C GLU A 181 -15.84 -3.94 -2.41
N VAL A 182 -16.62 -4.66 -1.60
CA VAL A 182 -17.82 -5.38 -2.05
C VAL A 182 -18.85 -4.43 -2.65
N LEU A 183 -19.12 -3.31 -1.98
CA LEU A 183 -20.05 -2.29 -2.49
C LEU A 183 -19.54 -1.68 -3.80
N ARG A 184 -18.25 -1.37 -3.89
CA ARG A 184 -17.61 -0.88 -5.13
C ARG A 184 -17.71 -1.92 -6.26
N SER A 185 -17.49 -3.20 -5.95
CA SER A 185 -17.63 -4.29 -6.91
C SER A 185 -19.06 -4.43 -7.41
N ILE A 186 -20.06 -4.42 -6.53
CA ILE A 186 -21.48 -4.46 -6.93
C ILE A 186 -21.83 -3.26 -7.81
N LYS A 187 -21.40 -2.05 -7.43
CA LYS A 187 -21.63 -0.84 -8.22
C LYS A 187 -21.02 -0.93 -9.61
N SER A 188 -19.83 -1.49 -9.74
CA SER A 188 -19.12 -1.55 -11.03
C SER A 188 -19.62 -2.68 -11.93
N THR A 189 -20.07 -3.82 -11.36
CA THR A 189 -20.37 -5.03 -12.13
C THR A 189 -21.86 -5.35 -12.26
N HIS A 190 -22.68 -4.93 -11.30
CA HIS A 190 -24.09 -5.32 -11.22
C HIS A 190 -25.06 -4.14 -11.29
N ASP A 191 -24.80 -3.05 -10.55
CA ASP A 191 -25.73 -1.93 -10.43
C ASP A 191 -25.03 -0.56 -10.32
N GLY A 192 -24.81 0.08 -11.46
CA GLY A 192 -24.20 1.43 -11.53
C GLY A 192 -24.99 2.52 -10.80
N THR A 193 -26.27 2.27 -10.46
CA THR A 193 -27.12 3.24 -9.72
C THR A 193 -26.93 3.16 -8.21
N LEU A 194 -26.19 2.14 -7.70
CA LEU A 194 -25.89 2.02 -6.29
C LEU A 194 -25.12 3.23 -5.80
N THR A 195 -25.69 3.92 -4.83
CA THR A 195 -25.09 5.13 -4.21
C THR A 195 -24.81 4.87 -2.75
N PHE A 196 -23.57 5.10 -2.36
CA PHE A 196 -23.10 5.04 -0.97
C PHE A 196 -21.99 6.07 -0.79
N ARG A 197 -21.70 6.42 0.47
CA ARG A 197 -20.58 7.30 0.78
C ARG A 197 -19.28 6.50 0.62
N ASP A 198 -18.55 6.82 -0.42
CA ASP A 198 -17.24 6.23 -0.72
C ASP A 198 -16.16 7.13 -0.10
N GLY A 199 -15.39 6.60 0.83
CA GLY A 199 -14.36 7.32 1.59
C GLY A 199 -13.19 6.42 1.94
N VAL A 200 -12.27 6.94 2.77
CA VAL A 200 -11.16 6.15 3.31
C VAL A 200 -11.67 5.12 4.33
N ALA A 201 -10.90 4.07 4.55
CA ALA A 201 -11.31 2.90 5.34
C ALA A 201 -11.82 3.27 6.75
N GLU A 202 -11.22 4.27 7.39
CA GLU A 202 -11.49 4.67 8.77
C GLU A 202 -12.40 5.92 8.90
N ASP A 203 -12.98 6.41 7.80
CA ASP A 203 -13.86 7.58 7.85
C ASP A 203 -15.17 7.24 8.60
N PRO A 204 -15.43 7.83 9.78
CA PRO A 204 -16.64 7.55 10.56
C PRO A 204 -17.94 7.96 9.84
N ASN A 205 -17.85 8.85 8.84
CA ASN A 205 -19.00 9.26 8.05
C ASN A 205 -19.43 8.19 7.02
N THR A 206 -18.63 7.15 6.80
CA THR A 206 -18.96 6.02 5.92
C THR A 206 -19.66 4.87 6.64
N ALA A 207 -19.90 4.98 7.95
CA ALA A 207 -20.51 3.92 8.74
C ALA A 207 -21.84 3.44 8.14
N ILE A 208 -21.99 2.12 8.04
CA ILE A 208 -23.20 1.44 7.53
C ILE A 208 -23.68 0.38 8.52
N SER A 209 -24.93 -0.02 8.40
CA SER A 209 -25.48 -1.13 9.18
C SER A 209 -25.48 -2.42 8.38
N ILE A 210 -24.82 -3.48 8.91
CA ILE A 210 -24.86 -4.84 8.36
C ILE A 210 -25.40 -5.79 9.41
N ASN A 211 -26.42 -6.56 9.08
CA ASN A 211 -27.04 -7.52 9.99
C ASN A 211 -27.40 -6.89 11.35
N GLY A 212 -27.84 -5.62 11.35
CA GLY A 212 -28.21 -4.86 12.53
C GLY A 212 -27.04 -4.31 13.36
N ARG A 213 -25.81 -4.44 12.90
CA ARG A 213 -24.60 -3.87 13.54
C ARG A 213 -24.06 -2.72 12.72
N LEU A 214 -23.72 -1.62 13.38
CA LEU A 214 -23.05 -0.49 12.76
C LEU A 214 -21.56 -0.80 12.61
N ILE A 215 -21.02 -0.65 11.40
CA ILE A 215 -19.62 -0.93 11.08
C ILE A 215 -19.02 0.19 10.21
N LEU A 216 -17.70 0.25 10.18
CA LEU A 216 -16.95 1.00 9.18
C LEU A 216 -16.61 0.05 8.01
N PRO A 217 -17.20 0.23 6.81
CA PRO A 217 -17.16 -0.77 5.75
C PRO A 217 -15.76 -0.99 5.15
N GLY A 218 -14.85 -0.03 5.32
CA GLY A 218 -13.46 -0.17 4.86
C GLY A 218 -12.55 -0.97 5.79
N THR A 219 -12.96 -1.19 7.05
CA THR A 219 -12.14 -1.89 8.07
C THR A 219 -12.57 -3.33 8.33
N ILE A 220 -13.75 -3.73 7.87
CA ILE A 220 -14.33 -5.06 8.12
C ILE A 220 -14.28 -5.89 6.85
N CYS A 221 -13.68 -7.08 6.92
CA CYS A 221 -13.62 -8.04 5.83
C CYS A 221 -14.78 -9.05 5.89
N LEU A 222 -15.09 -9.67 4.73
CA LEU A 222 -16.19 -10.64 4.62
C LEU A 222 -16.03 -11.83 5.54
N ASP A 223 -14.84 -12.38 5.68
CA ASP A 223 -14.52 -13.53 6.54
C ASP A 223 -14.72 -13.27 8.04
N SER A 224 -14.81 -11.99 8.45
CA SER A 224 -15.13 -11.60 9.83
C SER A 224 -16.64 -11.44 10.09
N ILE A 225 -17.46 -11.51 9.04
CA ILE A 225 -18.93 -11.37 9.12
C ILE A 225 -19.62 -12.75 9.06
N TYR A 226 -18.96 -13.72 8.43
CA TYR A 226 -19.38 -15.09 8.25
C TYR A 226 -18.48 -16.02 9.09
#